data_c7ae1776c9ec28845bfe0271e0b49a9d
#
_entry.id   c7ae1776c9ec28845bfe0271e0b49a9d
#
_cell.length_a   1.000
_cell.length_b   1.000
_cell.length_c   1.000
_cell.angle_alpha   90.00
_cell.angle_beta   90.00
_cell.angle_gamma   90.00
#
_symmetry.space_group_name_H-M   'P 1'
#
loop_
_entity.id
_entity.type
_entity.pdbx_description
1 polymer ?
#
loop_
_entity_poly.entity_id
_entity_poly.type
_entity_poly.pdbx_seq_one_letter_code
_entity_poly.pdbx_strand_id
1 'polypeptide(L)'
;MNVAAFVISLLALVLSVIVAIVEARRDAKNTRISIEFEFYKDIYKEYLVSKIPQARGLMWFSANSQLQDAQYLIEQLNSMRRDSLYFSYNNKKFFKELKGNLQELEDYIIKAEGKTMDAQDRAEFEDFVQKGLDNIYGTISKGYFGKL
;
A
#
# COMPACT_ATOMS: atom_id res chain seq x y z
N MET A 1 8.57 -31.44 -54.64
CA MET A 1 8.21 -30.73 -53.37
C MET A 1 7.52 -29.44 -53.79
N ASN A 2 6.30 -29.19 -53.32
CA ASN A 2 5.55 -28.00 -53.75
C ASN A 2 6.07 -26.77 -52.97
N VAL A 3 6.81 -25.89 -53.68
CA VAL A 3 7.44 -24.71 -53.06
C VAL A 3 6.42 -23.82 -52.34
N ALA A 4 5.21 -23.73 -52.88
CA ALA A 4 4.13 -22.98 -52.24
C ALA A 4 3.74 -23.57 -50.88
N ALA A 5 3.62 -24.89 -50.75
CA ALA A 5 3.32 -25.56 -49.49
C ALA A 5 4.43 -25.36 -48.45
N PHE A 6 5.69 -25.36 -48.86
CA PHE A 6 6.82 -25.09 -48.00
C PHE A 6 6.80 -23.66 -47.44
N VAL A 7 6.55 -22.67 -48.32
CA VAL A 7 6.45 -21.26 -47.91
C VAL A 7 5.30 -21.04 -46.93
N ILE A 8 4.14 -21.64 -47.20
CA ILE A 8 2.98 -21.55 -46.29
C ILE A 8 3.30 -22.15 -44.90
N SER A 9 3.96 -23.33 -44.89
CA SER A 9 4.35 -23.98 -43.64
C SER A 9 5.35 -23.15 -42.83
N LEU A 10 6.31 -22.51 -43.52
CA LEU A 10 7.28 -21.63 -42.89
C LEU A 10 6.62 -20.38 -42.27
N LEU A 11 5.68 -19.77 -43.01
CA LEU A 11 4.91 -18.62 -42.52
C LEU A 11 4.05 -19.00 -41.32
N ALA A 12 3.40 -20.17 -41.34
CA ALA A 12 2.61 -20.66 -40.22
C ALA A 12 3.48 -20.89 -38.97
N LEU A 13 4.68 -21.45 -39.17
CA LEU A 13 5.64 -21.63 -38.07
C LEU A 13 6.06 -20.30 -37.44
N VAL A 14 6.41 -19.31 -38.27
CA VAL A 14 6.80 -17.97 -37.77
C VAL A 14 5.66 -17.31 -37.03
N LEU A 15 4.44 -17.36 -37.54
CA LEU A 15 3.26 -16.85 -36.86
C LEU A 15 3.02 -17.53 -35.51
N SER A 16 3.13 -18.86 -35.44
CA SER A 16 2.97 -19.62 -34.19
C SER A 16 4.00 -19.21 -33.14
N VAL A 17 5.26 -18.98 -33.55
CA VAL A 17 6.30 -18.51 -32.62
C VAL A 17 6.00 -17.11 -32.12
N ILE A 18 5.55 -16.20 -33.02
CA ILE A 18 5.18 -14.83 -32.63
C ILE A 18 4.01 -14.85 -31.59
N VAL A 19 2.97 -15.62 -31.90
CA VAL A 19 1.81 -15.77 -31.01
C VAL A 19 2.25 -16.31 -29.63
N ALA A 20 3.06 -17.38 -29.61
CA ALA A 20 3.57 -17.96 -28.36
C ALA A 20 4.37 -16.95 -27.52
N ILE A 21 5.21 -16.12 -28.17
CA ILE A 21 5.99 -15.08 -27.48
C ILE A 21 5.05 -14.00 -26.89
N VAL A 22 4.03 -13.58 -27.66
CA VAL A 22 3.05 -12.57 -27.21
C VAL A 22 2.23 -13.10 -26.02
N GLU A 23 1.76 -14.33 -26.11
CA GLU A 23 1.02 -14.99 -25.02
C GLU A 23 1.87 -15.14 -23.76
N ALA A 24 3.10 -15.66 -23.89
CA ALA A 24 4.01 -15.78 -22.74
C ALA A 24 4.30 -14.44 -22.06
N ARG A 25 4.46 -13.34 -22.83
CA ARG A 25 4.64 -11.99 -22.25
C ARG A 25 3.37 -11.49 -21.58
N ARG A 26 2.20 -11.77 -22.14
CA ARG A 26 0.90 -11.40 -21.57
C ARG A 26 0.66 -12.13 -20.25
N ASP A 27 0.94 -13.43 -20.23
CA ASP A 27 0.77 -14.26 -19.03
C ASP A 27 1.72 -13.84 -17.90
N ALA A 28 2.99 -13.58 -18.21
CA ALA A 28 3.95 -13.06 -17.24
C ALA A 28 3.51 -11.70 -16.67
N LYS A 29 2.96 -10.81 -17.52
CA LYS A 29 2.41 -9.52 -17.07
C LYS A 29 1.18 -9.70 -16.18
N ASN A 30 0.26 -10.58 -16.58
CA ASN A 30 -0.96 -10.86 -15.80
C ASN A 30 -0.64 -11.49 -14.44
N THR A 31 0.30 -12.44 -14.40
CA THR A 31 0.77 -13.06 -13.16
C THR A 31 1.38 -12.02 -12.22
N ARG A 32 2.21 -11.11 -12.74
CA ARG A 32 2.79 -10.04 -11.93
C ARG A 32 1.72 -9.09 -11.37
N ILE A 33 0.73 -8.72 -12.19
CA ILE A 33 -0.39 -7.87 -11.74
C ILE A 33 -1.19 -8.58 -10.65
N SER A 34 -1.45 -9.87 -10.80
CA SER A 34 -2.18 -10.67 -9.81
C SER A 34 -1.46 -10.74 -8.47
N ILE A 35 -0.14 -11.00 -8.47
CA ILE A 35 0.68 -11.02 -7.25
C ILE A 35 0.67 -9.64 -6.58
N GLU A 36 0.86 -8.59 -7.33
CA GLU A 36 0.86 -7.22 -6.80
C GLU A 36 -0.50 -6.86 -6.19
N PHE A 37 -1.59 -7.29 -6.82
CA PHE A 37 -2.95 -7.10 -6.33
C PHE A 37 -3.21 -7.82 -5.00
N GLU A 38 -2.72 -9.05 -4.83
CA GLU A 38 -2.82 -9.77 -3.55
C GLU A 38 -2.09 -9.03 -2.43
N PHE A 39 -0.88 -8.50 -2.66
CA PHE A 39 -0.18 -7.68 -1.67
C PHE A 39 -0.95 -6.42 -1.27
N TYR A 40 -1.55 -5.71 -2.23
CA TYR A 40 -2.39 -4.54 -1.91
C TYR A 40 -3.61 -4.95 -1.08
N LYS A 41 -4.26 -6.05 -1.45
CA LYS A 41 -5.44 -6.58 -0.76
C LYS A 41 -5.13 -6.99 0.68
N ASP A 42 -3.98 -7.65 0.90
CA ASP A 42 -3.55 -8.06 2.23
C ASP A 42 -3.27 -6.86 3.11
N ILE A 43 -2.51 -5.87 2.63
CA ILE A 43 -2.27 -4.62 3.35
C ILE A 43 -3.58 -3.89 3.63
N TYR A 44 -4.48 -3.80 2.66
CA TYR A 44 -5.78 -3.15 2.84
C TYR A 44 -6.58 -3.84 3.95
N LYS A 45 -6.76 -5.16 3.88
CA LYS A 45 -7.55 -5.91 4.86
C LYS A 45 -6.92 -5.88 6.25
N GLU A 46 -5.65 -6.17 6.32
CA GLU A 46 -4.96 -6.33 7.60
C GLU A 46 -4.82 -5.00 8.34
N TYR A 47 -4.37 -3.96 7.65
CA TYR A 47 -4.08 -2.68 8.29
C TYR A 47 -5.26 -1.73 8.27
N LEU A 48 -5.86 -1.45 7.10
CA LEU A 48 -6.87 -0.40 7.00
C LEU A 48 -8.23 -0.83 7.55
N VAL A 49 -8.58 -2.11 7.43
CA VAL A 49 -9.87 -2.61 7.93
C VAL A 49 -9.78 -3.06 9.38
N SER A 50 -8.62 -3.54 9.85
CA SER A 50 -8.49 -4.18 11.15
C SER A 50 -7.55 -3.44 12.11
N LYS A 51 -6.24 -3.50 11.86
CA LYS A 51 -5.22 -3.11 12.85
C LYS A 51 -5.20 -1.62 13.17
N ILE A 52 -5.26 -0.75 12.16
CA ILE A 52 -5.22 0.70 12.35
C ILE A 52 -6.48 1.21 13.08
N PRO A 53 -7.71 0.83 12.69
CA PRO A 53 -8.89 1.23 13.44
C PRO A 53 -8.88 0.76 14.90
N GLN A 54 -8.43 -0.48 15.16
CA GLN A 54 -8.31 -1.00 16.52
C GLN A 54 -7.29 -0.19 17.34
N ALA A 55 -6.09 0.01 16.80
CA ALA A 55 -5.03 0.76 17.47
C ALA A 55 -5.43 2.23 17.71
N ARG A 56 -6.12 2.86 16.72
CA ARG A 56 -6.66 4.21 16.85
C ARG A 56 -7.71 4.29 17.97
N GLY A 57 -8.55 3.27 18.09
CA GLY A 57 -9.59 3.19 19.13
C GLY A 57 -9.03 3.02 20.55
N LEU A 58 -7.77 2.59 20.71
CA LEU A 58 -7.11 2.48 22.01
C LEU A 58 -6.51 3.81 22.50
N MET A 59 -6.28 4.76 21.61
CA MET A 59 -5.72 6.08 21.96
C MET A 59 -6.75 6.91 22.74
N TRP A 60 -6.33 7.49 23.85
CA TRP A 60 -7.19 8.34 24.69
C TRP A 60 -6.36 9.42 25.40
N PHE A 61 -7.04 10.43 25.94
CA PHE A 61 -6.42 11.47 26.76
C PHE A 61 -6.72 11.25 28.23
N SER A 62 -5.68 11.23 29.07
CA SER A 62 -5.79 11.10 30.51
C SER A 62 -6.47 12.33 31.13
N ALA A 63 -6.82 12.24 32.45
CA ALA A 63 -7.33 13.37 33.19
C ALA A 63 -6.37 14.59 33.19
N ASN A 64 -5.06 14.35 33.06
CA ASN A 64 -4.05 15.38 32.95
C ASN A 64 -3.85 15.85 31.50
N SER A 65 -4.77 15.51 30.59
CA SER A 65 -4.72 15.91 29.17
C SER A 65 -3.48 15.42 28.42
N GLN A 66 -2.92 14.30 28.82
CA GLN A 66 -1.79 13.66 28.14
C GLN A 66 -2.27 12.49 27.30
N LEU A 67 -1.70 12.36 26.09
CA LEU A 67 -1.98 11.25 25.18
C LEU A 67 -1.49 9.92 25.79
N GLN A 68 -2.34 8.91 25.75
CA GLN A 68 -2.09 7.57 26.26
C GLN A 68 -2.31 6.53 25.14
N ASP A 69 -1.60 5.40 25.25
CA ASP A 69 -1.72 4.22 24.38
C ASP A 69 -1.45 4.48 22.87
N ALA A 70 -0.80 5.60 22.54
CA ALA A 70 -0.46 5.97 21.17
C ALA A 70 0.54 5.01 20.52
N GLN A 71 1.37 4.35 21.33
CA GLN A 71 2.37 3.40 20.83
C GLN A 71 1.74 2.24 20.05
N TYR A 72 0.50 1.83 20.36
CA TYR A 72 -0.17 0.79 19.58
C TYR A 72 -0.37 1.21 18.13
N LEU A 73 -0.76 2.47 17.88
CA LEU A 73 -0.87 2.98 16.51
C LEU A 73 0.49 3.09 15.85
N ILE A 74 1.50 3.60 16.53
CA ILE A 74 2.89 3.69 16.05
C ILE A 74 3.40 2.31 15.61
N GLU A 75 3.18 1.28 16.43
CA GLU A 75 3.57 -0.09 16.11
C GLU A 75 2.87 -0.62 14.84
N GLN A 76 1.58 -0.31 14.64
CA GLN A 76 0.88 -0.73 13.42
C GLN A 76 1.37 0.02 12.19
N LEU A 77 1.67 1.34 12.29
CA LEU A 77 2.26 2.10 11.19
C LEU A 77 3.64 1.54 10.79
N ASN A 78 4.47 1.20 11.78
CA ASN A 78 5.78 0.58 11.57
C ASN A 78 5.68 -0.82 10.94
N SER A 79 4.75 -1.64 11.42
CA SER A 79 4.49 -2.98 10.88
C SER A 79 4.03 -2.88 9.43
N MET A 80 3.08 -1.99 9.12
CA MET A 80 2.61 -1.74 7.77
C MET A 80 3.73 -1.28 6.83
N ARG A 81 4.62 -0.40 7.30
CA ARG A 81 5.80 0.04 6.54
C ARG A 81 6.73 -1.12 6.21
N ARG A 82 6.98 -2.01 7.16
CA ARG A 82 7.80 -3.21 6.97
C ARG A 82 7.17 -4.20 5.99
N ASP A 83 5.90 -4.48 6.15
CA ASP A 83 5.18 -5.44 5.31
C ASP A 83 4.95 -4.91 3.88
N SER A 84 5.03 -3.58 3.71
CA SER A 84 5.00 -2.92 2.40
C SER A 84 6.36 -2.92 1.65
N LEU A 85 7.42 -3.49 2.21
CA LEU A 85 8.77 -3.50 1.59
C LEU A 85 8.81 -4.15 0.21
N TYR A 86 7.92 -5.08 -0.09
CA TYR A 86 7.76 -5.64 -1.44
C TYR A 86 7.63 -4.54 -2.51
N PHE A 87 6.89 -3.47 -2.22
CA PHE A 87 6.68 -2.37 -3.15
C PHE A 87 7.92 -1.49 -3.36
N SER A 88 8.90 -1.54 -2.46
CA SER A 88 10.17 -0.81 -2.66
C SER A 88 10.91 -1.26 -3.90
N TYR A 89 10.71 -2.51 -4.32
CA TYR A 89 11.31 -3.10 -5.51
C TYR A 89 10.38 -3.06 -6.73
N ASN A 90 9.08 -3.24 -6.52
CA ASN A 90 8.12 -3.46 -7.61
C ASN A 90 7.30 -2.20 -7.96
N ASN A 91 7.06 -1.30 -7.01
CA ASN A 91 6.37 -0.04 -7.21
C ASN A 91 6.97 1.06 -6.32
N LYS A 92 8.15 1.54 -6.69
CA LYS A 92 8.92 2.53 -5.91
C LYS A 92 8.15 3.82 -5.63
N LYS A 93 7.32 4.28 -6.59
CA LYS A 93 6.54 5.52 -6.42
C LYS A 93 5.51 5.35 -5.32
N PHE A 94 4.73 4.28 -5.37
CA PHE A 94 3.75 3.94 -4.34
C PHE A 94 4.42 3.78 -2.98
N PHE A 95 5.50 3.01 -2.90
CA PHE A 95 6.20 2.78 -1.64
C PHE A 95 6.75 4.07 -1.03
N LYS A 96 7.32 4.97 -1.85
CA LYS A 96 7.83 6.26 -1.38
C LYS A 96 6.72 7.13 -0.79
N GLU A 97 5.57 7.19 -1.46
CA GLU A 97 4.41 7.96 -1.00
C GLU A 97 3.84 7.37 0.29
N LEU A 98 3.60 6.05 0.32
CA LEU A 98 3.12 5.36 1.52
C LEU A 98 4.06 5.52 2.71
N LYS A 99 5.37 5.28 2.50
CA LYS A 99 6.37 5.46 3.55
C LYS A 99 6.40 6.88 4.09
N GLY A 100 6.28 7.89 3.22
CA GLY A 100 6.25 9.30 3.63
C GLY A 100 5.04 9.59 4.52
N ASN A 101 3.85 9.18 4.12
CA ASN A 101 2.62 9.38 4.89
C ASN A 101 2.65 8.66 6.25
N LEU A 102 3.17 7.41 6.27
CA LEU A 102 3.33 6.65 7.51
C LEU A 102 4.29 7.34 8.47
N GLN A 103 5.43 7.79 7.97
CA GLN A 103 6.46 8.44 8.76
C GLN A 103 6.01 9.81 9.29
N GLU A 104 5.33 10.61 8.49
CA GLU A 104 4.80 11.91 8.90
C GLU A 104 3.81 11.78 10.06
N LEU A 105 2.89 10.81 9.95
CA LEU A 105 1.93 10.53 11.02
C LEU A 105 2.61 10.00 12.29
N GLU A 106 3.54 9.06 12.15
CA GLU A 106 4.33 8.49 13.25
C GLU A 106 5.10 9.58 14.00
N ASP A 107 5.87 10.41 13.27
CA ASP A 107 6.66 11.51 13.85
C ASP A 107 5.77 12.53 14.60
N TYR A 108 4.58 12.78 14.09
CA TYR A 108 3.64 13.70 14.73
C TYR A 108 3.09 13.13 16.05
N ILE A 109 2.71 11.85 16.06
CA ILE A 109 2.22 11.17 17.26
C ILE A 109 3.32 11.11 18.33
N ILE A 110 4.54 10.73 17.94
CA ILE A 110 5.70 10.66 18.86
C ILE A 110 5.96 12.04 19.48
N LYS A 111 5.89 13.12 18.72
CA LYS A 111 6.07 14.49 19.23
C LYS A 111 4.96 14.93 20.18
N ALA A 112 3.80 14.31 20.10
CA ALA A 112 2.66 14.58 20.95
C ALA A 112 2.70 13.81 22.28
N GLU A 113 3.42 12.69 22.34
CA GLU A 113 3.57 11.89 23.56
C GLU A 113 4.16 12.71 24.71
N GLY A 114 3.60 12.53 25.91
CA GLY A 114 4.05 13.20 27.13
C GLY A 114 3.72 14.69 27.24
N LYS A 115 3.17 15.31 26.19
CA LYS A 115 2.72 16.69 26.25
C LYS A 115 1.34 16.80 26.90
N THR A 116 1.16 17.82 27.72
CA THR A 116 -0.17 18.23 28.18
C THR A 116 -0.81 19.06 27.08
N MET A 117 -1.98 18.68 26.62
CA MET A 117 -2.72 19.33 25.55
C MET A 117 -3.99 19.97 26.07
N ASP A 118 -4.21 21.24 25.78
CA ASP A 118 -5.50 21.88 26.05
C ASP A 118 -6.58 21.38 25.06
N ALA A 119 -7.78 21.92 25.14
CA ALA A 119 -8.89 21.48 24.29
C ALA A 119 -8.65 21.77 22.81
N GLN A 120 -7.97 22.88 22.50
CA GLN A 120 -7.64 23.25 21.12
C GLN A 120 -6.52 22.37 20.57
N ASP A 121 -5.45 22.16 21.34
CA ASP A 121 -4.33 21.26 20.97
C ASP A 121 -4.83 19.85 20.66
N ARG A 122 -5.80 19.35 21.47
CA ARG A 122 -6.41 18.04 21.23
C ARG A 122 -7.20 17.99 19.92
N ALA A 123 -7.99 19.04 19.65
CA ALA A 123 -8.74 19.11 18.40
C ALA A 123 -7.80 19.14 17.17
N GLU A 124 -6.71 19.90 17.26
CA GLU A 124 -5.68 19.95 16.21
C GLU A 124 -4.96 18.61 16.06
N PHE A 125 -4.66 17.92 17.16
CA PHE A 125 -4.08 16.58 17.13
C PHE A 125 -5.00 15.57 16.46
N GLU A 126 -6.27 15.55 16.83
CA GLU A 126 -7.27 14.64 16.25
C GLU A 126 -7.45 14.90 14.74
N ASP A 127 -7.52 16.16 14.33
CA ASP A 127 -7.63 16.54 12.91
C ASP A 127 -6.39 16.11 12.11
N PHE A 128 -5.19 16.29 12.67
CA PHE A 128 -3.96 15.87 12.02
C PHE A 128 -3.88 14.33 11.88
N VAL A 129 -4.21 13.60 12.95
CA VAL A 129 -4.24 12.13 12.90
C VAL A 129 -5.25 11.65 11.87
N GLN A 130 -6.44 12.24 11.81
CA GLN A 130 -7.46 11.88 10.83
C GLN A 130 -6.97 12.14 9.41
N LYS A 131 -6.40 13.31 9.12
CA LYS A 131 -5.84 13.65 7.80
C LYS A 131 -4.68 12.72 7.42
N GLY A 132 -3.81 12.39 8.36
CA GLY A 132 -2.72 11.44 8.14
C GLY A 132 -3.22 10.06 7.75
N LEU A 133 -4.24 9.57 8.47
CA LEU A 133 -4.90 8.31 8.12
C LEU A 133 -5.57 8.38 6.76
N ASP A 134 -6.32 9.44 6.45
CA ASP A 134 -6.97 9.62 5.13
C ASP A 134 -5.95 9.61 3.99
N ASN A 135 -4.78 10.20 4.18
CA ASN A 135 -3.68 10.16 3.20
C ASN A 135 -3.16 8.73 2.99
N ILE A 136 -2.98 7.97 4.07
CA ILE A 136 -2.56 6.56 4.01
C ILE A 136 -3.62 5.72 3.27
N TYR A 137 -4.89 5.85 3.65
CA TYR A 137 -6.02 5.16 3.00
C TYR A 137 -6.10 5.54 1.51
N GLY A 138 -5.99 6.83 1.19
CA GLY A 138 -6.00 7.33 -0.18
C GLY A 138 -4.86 6.76 -1.03
N THR A 139 -3.66 6.70 -0.49
CA THR A 139 -2.48 6.14 -1.18
C THR A 139 -2.68 4.66 -1.50
N ILE A 140 -3.15 3.87 -0.54
CA ILE A 140 -3.38 2.43 -0.72
C ILE A 140 -4.55 2.19 -1.66
N SER A 141 -5.65 2.93 -1.53
CA SER A 141 -6.81 2.83 -2.41
C SER A 141 -6.44 3.13 -3.86
N LYS A 142 -5.63 4.17 -4.11
CA LYS A 142 -5.11 4.46 -5.46
C LYS A 142 -4.22 3.33 -6.00
N GLY A 143 -3.40 2.72 -5.15
CA GLY A 143 -2.58 1.57 -5.51
C GLY A 143 -3.40 0.35 -5.86
N TYR A 144 -4.45 0.09 -5.08
CA TYR A 144 -5.33 -1.06 -5.23
C TYR A 144 -6.30 -0.92 -6.40
N PHE A 145 -7.06 0.19 -6.45
CA PHE A 145 -8.10 0.41 -7.47
C PHE A 145 -7.56 1.02 -8.76
N GLY A 146 -6.45 1.72 -8.74
CA GLY A 146 -5.84 2.33 -9.93
C GLY A 146 -5.22 1.32 -10.90
N LYS A 147 -5.31 0.01 -10.59
CA LYS A 147 -4.84 -1.10 -11.43
C LYS A 147 -5.98 -1.96 -11.98
N LEU A 148 -7.22 -1.67 -11.61
CA LEU A 148 -8.42 -2.23 -12.20
C LEU A 148 -8.82 -1.45 -13.44
#